data_20dbb06d7767bd8293a78a17e3c1708f
#
_entry.id   20dbb06d7767bd8293a78a17e3c1708f
#
_cell.length_a   1.000
_cell.length_b   1.000
_cell.length_c   1.000
_cell.angle_alpha   90.00
_cell.angle_beta   90.00
_cell.angle_gamma   90.00
#
_symmetry.space_group_name_H-M   'P 1'
#
loop_
_entity.id
_entity.type
_entity.pdbx_description
1 polymer ?
#
loop_
_entity_poly.entity_id
_entity_poly.type
_entity_poly.pdbx_seq_one_letter_code
_entity_poly.pdbx_strand_id
1 'polypeptide(L)'
;VNTLFLEGKADSTIGGPWMVPSAREAGIDLGIAPMPTVDETGKALAPYSGVQGVQVLKYAAENKTEAVKTVLEALCGAEIGIDLALASGCAPANADCYDDERVANDELVQAMRTTAEIAVPMPNIPEMDVMWTVVSNLLTDVNLSGEDVDAAFDEALSEAESLIANMQ
;
A
#
# COMPACT_ATOMS: atom_id res chain seq x y z
N VAL A 1 4.42 9.97 12.70
CA VAL A 1 3.65 8.85 13.27
C VAL A 1 4.56 7.64 13.44
N ASN A 2 5.25 7.16 12.40
CA ASN A 2 6.10 5.96 12.46
C ASN A 2 7.16 6.01 13.57
N THR A 3 7.83 7.16 13.75
CA THR A 3 8.83 7.36 14.81
C THR A 3 8.24 7.14 16.19
N LEU A 4 7.05 7.68 16.47
CA LEU A 4 6.39 7.54 17.77
C LEU A 4 6.03 6.09 18.05
N PHE A 5 5.57 5.35 17.05
CA PHE A 5 5.25 3.93 17.18
C PHE A 5 6.53 3.10 17.43
N LEU A 6 7.59 3.33 16.65
CA LEU A 6 8.86 2.63 16.81
C LEU A 6 9.57 2.93 18.15
N GLU A 7 9.30 4.09 18.75
CA GLU A 7 9.80 4.47 20.08
C GLU A 7 8.89 4.01 21.23
N GLY A 8 7.80 3.29 20.95
CA GLY A 8 6.84 2.84 21.96
C GLY A 8 6.01 3.97 22.58
N LYS A 9 5.87 5.09 21.88
CA LYS A 9 5.08 6.26 22.32
C LYS A 9 3.67 6.29 21.74
N ALA A 10 3.33 5.33 20.89
CA ALA A 10 2.00 5.10 20.36
C ALA A 10 1.73 3.60 20.40
N ASP A 11 0.55 3.22 20.88
CA ASP A 11 0.15 1.82 21.04
C ASP A 11 -0.30 1.19 19.73
N SER A 12 -0.68 2.00 18.74
CA SER A 12 -1.12 1.55 17.43
C SER A 12 -0.79 2.56 16.33
N THR A 13 -0.73 2.08 15.11
CA THR A 13 -0.56 2.91 13.92
C THR A 13 -1.28 2.30 12.73
N ILE A 14 -1.77 3.14 11.83
CA ILE A 14 -2.25 2.69 10.51
C ILE A 14 -1.11 2.88 9.51
N GLY A 15 -0.81 1.83 8.77
CA GLY A 15 0.28 1.86 7.81
C GLY A 15 0.19 0.71 6.80
N GLY A 16 1.23 0.56 6.01
CA GLY A 16 1.33 -0.51 5.03
C GLY A 16 2.37 -1.59 5.42
N PRO A 17 2.46 -2.68 4.64
CA PRO A 17 3.33 -3.81 4.93
C PRO A 17 4.81 -3.43 5.07
N TRP A 18 5.25 -2.36 4.42
CA TRP A 18 6.63 -1.84 4.51
C TRP A 18 7.06 -1.39 5.91
N MET A 19 6.12 -1.17 6.84
CA MET A 19 6.44 -0.77 8.22
C MET A 19 6.83 -1.97 9.10
N VAL A 20 6.37 -3.16 8.77
CA VAL A 20 6.52 -4.36 9.60
C VAL A 20 7.98 -4.75 9.83
N PRO A 21 8.87 -4.77 8.83
CA PRO A 21 10.27 -5.08 9.06
C PRO A 21 10.92 -4.16 10.10
N SER A 22 10.73 -2.85 9.97
CA SER A 22 11.30 -1.88 10.91
C SER A 22 10.76 -2.02 12.34
N ALA A 23 9.47 -2.35 12.49
CA ALA A 23 8.87 -2.58 13.80
C ALA A 23 9.43 -3.85 14.46
N ARG A 24 9.62 -4.92 13.68
CA ARG A 24 10.25 -6.17 14.16
C ARG A 24 11.73 -5.95 14.54
N GLU A 25 12.49 -5.18 13.75
CA GLU A 25 13.87 -4.81 14.05
C GLU A 25 13.99 -3.97 15.32
N ALA A 26 12.98 -3.11 15.59
CA ALA A 26 12.90 -2.34 16.84
C ALA A 26 12.52 -3.20 18.06
N GLY A 27 12.24 -4.49 17.88
CA GLY A 27 11.88 -5.42 18.95
C GLY A 27 10.45 -5.25 19.47
N ILE A 28 9.57 -4.66 18.68
CA ILE A 28 8.15 -4.49 19.02
C ILE A 28 7.45 -5.84 18.88
N ASP A 29 6.71 -6.24 19.91
CA ASP A 29 5.76 -7.36 19.85
C ASP A 29 4.52 -6.88 19.07
N LEU A 30 4.56 -7.12 17.75
CA LEU A 30 3.68 -6.51 16.78
C LEU A 30 2.47 -7.41 16.48
N GLY A 31 1.27 -6.94 16.81
CA GLY A 31 0.02 -7.49 16.27
C GLY A 31 -0.35 -6.82 14.96
N ILE A 32 -0.82 -7.59 13.99
CA ILE A 32 -1.23 -7.09 12.68
C ILE A 32 -2.70 -7.43 12.46
N ALA A 33 -3.49 -6.44 12.06
CA ALA A 33 -4.90 -6.59 11.82
C ALA A 33 -5.32 -5.92 10.50
N PRO A 34 -6.40 -6.39 9.86
CA PRO A 34 -7.03 -5.66 8.76
C PRO A 34 -7.51 -4.28 9.19
N MET A 35 -7.81 -3.42 8.21
CA MET A 35 -8.35 -2.10 8.48
C MET A 35 -9.66 -2.17 9.29
N PRO A 36 -9.81 -1.31 10.32
CA PRO A 36 -10.98 -1.35 11.19
C PRO A 36 -12.26 -0.86 10.51
N THR A 37 -13.38 -1.17 11.13
CA THR A 37 -14.68 -0.63 10.76
C THR A 37 -14.92 0.69 11.50
N VAL A 38 -15.50 1.66 10.80
CA VAL A 38 -15.96 2.94 11.40
C VAL A 38 -17.33 2.72 12.01
N ASP A 39 -17.43 2.85 13.33
CA ASP A 39 -18.64 2.52 14.09
C ASP A 39 -19.87 3.33 13.64
N GLU A 40 -19.69 4.63 13.34
CA GLU A 40 -20.77 5.51 12.92
C GLU A 40 -21.40 5.12 11.58
N THR A 41 -20.62 4.52 10.71
CA THR A 41 -21.08 4.15 9.35
C THR A 41 -21.30 2.67 9.16
N GLY A 42 -20.74 1.83 10.04
CA GLY A 42 -20.69 0.38 9.91
C GLY A 42 -19.86 -0.10 8.71
N LYS A 43 -19.03 0.77 8.11
CA LYS A 43 -18.21 0.44 6.95
C LYS A 43 -16.74 0.29 7.36
N ALA A 44 -16.08 -0.72 6.81
CA ALA A 44 -14.64 -0.85 6.96
C ALA A 44 -13.90 0.28 6.23
N LEU A 45 -12.77 0.72 6.80
CA LEU A 45 -11.86 1.63 6.11
C LEU A 45 -11.27 0.93 4.90
N ALA A 46 -11.61 1.41 3.71
CA ALA A 46 -11.16 0.84 2.44
C ALA A 46 -9.95 1.63 1.92
N PRO A 47 -8.72 1.09 2.03
CA PRO A 47 -7.54 1.76 1.50
C PRO A 47 -7.48 1.64 -0.02
N TYR A 48 -6.62 2.44 -0.65
CA TYR A 48 -6.24 2.17 -2.03
C TYR A 48 -5.39 0.89 -2.11
N SER A 49 -5.68 0.07 -3.13
CA SER A 49 -4.83 -1.05 -3.51
C SER A 49 -4.02 -0.69 -4.75
N GLY A 50 -2.72 -0.98 -4.69
CA GLY A 50 -1.80 -0.90 -5.81
C GLY A 50 -1.25 -2.28 -6.14
N VAL A 51 -0.97 -2.51 -7.41
CA VAL A 51 -0.31 -3.74 -7.88
C VAL A 51 1.12 -3.39 -8.25
N GLN A 52 2.08 -4.05 -7.61
CA GLN A 52 3.47 -4.00 -8.02
C GLN A 52 3.74 -5.10 -9.04
N GLY A 53 4.36 -4.74 -10.14
CA GLY A 53 4.63 -5.68 -11.21
C GLY A 53 5.87 -5.30 -12.01
N VAL A 54 6.26 -6.19 -12.90
CA VAL A 54 7.36 -5.96 -13.85
C VAL A 54 6.80 -5.69 -15.24
N GLN A 55 7.40 -4.73 -15.93
CA GLN A 55 7.09 -4.41 -17.32
C GLN A 55 8.24 -4.80 -18.21
N VAL A 56 7.93 -5.41 -19.34
CA VAL A 56 8.93 -5.79 -20.35
C VAL A 56 9.09 -4.65 -21.33
N LEU A 57 10.30 -4.10 -21.40
CA LEU A 57 10.62 -3.09 -22.40
C LEU A 57 10.60 -3.69 -23.81
N LYS A 58 10.12 -2.93 -24.81
CA LYS A 58 10.04 -3.35 -26.20
C LYS A 58 11.35 -3.94 -26.73
N TYR A 59 12.48 -3.28 -26.47
CA TYR A 59 13.80 -3.77 -26.88
C TYR A 59 14.10 -5.17 -26.30
N ALA A 60 13.79 -5.41 -25.03
CA ALA A 60 14.03 -6.70 -24.40
C ALA A 60 13.10 -7.79 -24.97
N ALA A 61 11.84 -7.44 -25.22
CA ALA A 61 10.89 -8.36 -25.85
C ALA A 61 11.33 -8.81 -27.26
N GLU A 62 11.87 -7.89 -28.06
CA GLU A 62 12.28 -8.16 -29.45
C GLU A 62 13.65 -8.84 -29.56
N ASN A 63 14.60 -8.52 -28.65
CA ASN A 63 16.00 -8.95 -28.80
C ASN A 63 16.46 -9.97 -27.76
N LYS A 64 15.68 -10.22 -26.68
CA LYS A 64 16.02 -11.14 -25.59
C LYS A 64 14.82 -11.99 -25.17
N THR A 65 13.96 -12.36 -26.11
CA THR A 65 12.67 -13.01 -25.86
C THR A 65 12.76 -14.21 -24.92
N GLU A 66 13.70 -15.13 -25.14
CA GLU A 66 13.83 -16.35 -24.33
C GLU A 66 14.30 -16.03 -22.91
N ALA A 67 15.23 -15.10 -22.73
CA ALA A 67 15.66 -14.66 -21.40
C ALA A 67 14.51 -13.95 -20.65
N VAL A 68 13.72 -13.12 -21.35
CA VAL A 68 12.53 -12.46 -20.78
C VAL A 68 11.51 -13.50 -20.33
N LYS A 69 11.21 -14.50 -21.16
CA LYS A 69 10.29 -15.58 -20.76
C LYS A 69 10.76 -16.30 -19.52
N THR A 70 12.03 -16.72 -19.46
CA THR A 70 12.60 -17.41 -18.30
C THR A 70 12.44 -16.60 -17.02
N VAL A 71 12.71 -15.28 -17.08
CA VAL A 71 12.57 -14.40 -15.92
C VAL A 71 11.10 -14.25 -15.51
N LEU A 72 10.19 -14.06 -16.46
CA LEU A 72 8.77 -13.93 -16.17
C LEU A 72 8.19 -15.24 -15.60
N GLU A 73 8.55 -16.39 -16.16
CA GLU A 73 8.12 -17.69 -15.64
C GLU A 73 8.59 -17.89 -14.20
N ALA A 74 9.83 -17.50 -13.88
CA ALA A 74 10.34 -17.56 -12.52
C ALA A 74 9.59 -16.62 -11.58
N LEU A 75 9.40 -15.34 -11.97
CA LEU A 75 8.70 -14.34 -11.14
C LEU A 75 7.22 -14.65 -10.94
N CYS A 76 6.56 -15.30 -11.92
CA CYS A 76 5.16 -15.71 -11.80
C CYS A 76 5.00 -17.06 -11.08
N GLY A 77 6.10 -17.79 -10.84
CA GLY A 77 6.08 -19.08 -10.16
C GLY A 77 5.76 -18.94 -8.66
N ALA A 78 5.15 -20.00 -8.10
CA ALA A 78 4.76 -20.00 -6.69
C ALA A 78 5.98 -19.89 -5.75
N GLU A 79 7.11 -20.52 -6.06
CA GLU A 79 8.32 -20.51 -5.22
C GLU A 79 8.81 -19.08 -4.97
N ILE A 80 9.00 -18.30 -6.04
CA ILE A 80 9.43 -16.89 -5.93
C ILE A 80 8.33 -16.04 -5.29
N GLY A 81 7.06 -16.31 -5.61
CA GLY A 81 5.93 -15.61 -4.99
C GLY A 81 5.87 -15.80 -3.47
N ILE A 82 6.12 -17.01 -2.98
CA ILE A 82 6.19 -17.31 -1.55
C ILE A 82 7.36 -16.57 -0.89
N ASP A 83 8.55 -16.63 -1.48
CA ASP A 83 9.73 -15.95 -0.93
C ASP A 83 9.55 -14.42 -0.88
N LEU A 84 8.96 -13.83 -1.92
CA LEU A 84 8.63 -12.41 -1.95
C LEU A 84 7.58 -12.04 -0.91
N ALA A 85 6.53 -12.84 -0.74
CA ALA A 85 5.49 -12.60 0.25
C ALA A 85 6.08 -12.57 1.66
N LEU A 86 6.89 -13.57 2.01
CA LEU A 86 7.51 -13.68 3.34
C LEU A 86 8.56 -12.58 3.60
N ALA A 87 9.28 -12.14 2.55
CA ALA A 87 10.30 -11.11 2.69
C ALA A 87 9.72 -9.69 2.77
N SER A 88 8.64 -9.41 2.04
CA SER A 88 8.06 -8.07 1.90
C SER A 88 6.71 -7.88 2.59
N GLY A 89 6.04 -8.96 2.94
CA GLY A 89 4.67 -8.96 3.46
C GLY A 89 3.61 -8.61 2.42
N CYS A 90 3.96 -8.54 1.15
CA CYS A 90 3.00 -8.30 0.08
C CYS A 90 2.17 -9.56 -0.18
N ALA A 91 0.88 -9.39 -0.44
CA ALA A 91 0.02 -10.48 -0.88
C ALA A 91 0.46 -10.96 -2.28
N PRO A 92 0.85 -12.26 -2.44
CA PRO A 92 1.27 -12.76 -3.74
C PRO A 92 0.10 -12.82 -4.72
N ALA A 93 0.39 -12.49 -5.99
CA ALA A 93 -0.62 -12.54 -7.05
C ALA A 93 -0.92 -13.96 -7.53
N ASN A 94 0.02 -14.89 -7.37
CA ASN A 94 -0.18 -16.29 -7.70
C ASN A 94 -0.96 -17.00 -6.57
N ALA A 95 -2.14 -17.52 -6.90
CA ALA A 95 -3.02 -18.18 -5.93
C ALA A 95 -2.38 -19.41 -5.29
N ASP A 96 -1.54 -20.14 -6.02
CA ASP A 96 -0.87 -21.35 -5.52
C ASP A 96 0.07 -21.05 -4.32
N CYS A 97 0.50 -19.80 -4.16
CA CYS A 97 1.33 -19.41 -3.02
C CYS A 97 0.60 -19.57 -1.68
N TYR A 98 -0.73 -19.47 -1.68
CA TYR A 98 -1.53 -19.56 -0.46
C TYR A 98 -1.73 -21.01 0.04
N ASP A 99 -1.31 -22.02 -0.74
CA ASP A 99 -1.27 -23.41 -0.32
C ASP A 99 -0.04 -23.73 0.53
N ASP A 100 0.97 -22.84 0.56
CA ASP A 100 2.14 -22.96 1.43
C ASP A 100 1.78 -22.54 2.86
N GLU A 101 2.03 -23.40 3.84
CA GLU A 101 1.70 -23.16 5.25
C GLU A 101 2.37 -21.90 5.82
N ARG A 102 3.56 -21.52 5.33
CA ARG A 102 4.26 -20.32 5.77
C ARG A 102 3.50 -19.05 5.36
N VAL A 103 2.94 -19.03 4.16
CA VAL A 103 2.12 -17.93 3.64
C VAL A 103 0.73 -17.94 4.29
N ALA A 104 0.13 -19.13 4.41
CA ALA A 104 -1.19 -19.28 5.01
C ALA A 104 -1.23 -18.87 6.49
N ASN A 105 -0.13 -19.01 7.22
CA ASN A 105 -0.01 -18.66 8.64
C ASN A 105 0.67 -17.30 8.89
N ASP A 106 1.13 -16.58 7.86
CA ASP A 106 1.73 -15.26 8.06
C ASP A 106 0.64 -14.20 8.28
N GLU A 107 0.64 -13.58 9.47
CA GLU A 107 -0.37 -12.60 9.88
C GLU A 107 -0.43 -11.40 8.94
N LEU A 108 0.71 -10.92 8.42
CA LEU A 108 0.77 -9.79 7.52
C LEU A 108 0.13 -10.13 6.18
N VAL A 109 0.48 -11.28 5.61
CA VAL A 109 -0.09 -11.75 4.33
C VAL A 109 -1.60 -11.94 4.45
N GLN A 110 -2.09 -12.51 5.56
CA GLN A 110 -3.52 -12.69 5.78
C GLN A 110 -4.25 -11.36 6.01
N ALA A 111 -3.67 -10.42 6.74
CA ALA A 111 -4.23 -9.08 6.90
C ALA A 111 -4.30 -8.34 5.56
N MET A 112 -3.26 -8.43 4.73
CA MET A 112 -3.25 -7.86 3.38
C MET A 112 -4.30 -8.49 2.47
N ARG A 113 -4.47 -9.82 2.51
CA ARG A 113 -5.50 -10.53 1.76
C ARG A 113 -6.90 -10.06 2.14
N THR A 114 -7.20 -10.01 3.44
CA THR A 114 -8.50 -9.57 3.94
C THR A 114 -8.76 -8.10 3.57
N THR A 115 -7.76 -7.24 3.69
CA THR A 115 -7.87 -5.83 3.31
C THR A 115 -8.09 -5.68 1.79
N ALA A 116 -7.47 -6.51 0.97
CA ALA A 116 -7.63 -6.47 -0.49
C ALA A 116 -9.08 -6.72 -0.95
N GLU A 117 -9.88 -7.45 -0.17
CA GLU A 117 -11.30 -7.71 -0.49
C GLU A 117 -12.17 -6.44 -0.45
N ILE A 118 -11.75 -5.44 0.34
CA ILE A 118 -12.47 -4.17 0.52
C ILE A 118 -11.75 -2.98 -0.10
N ALA A 119 -10.51 -3.16 -0.51
CA ALA A 119 -9.67 -2.10 -1.06
C ALA A 119 -10.20 -1.58 -2.40
N VAL A 120 -9.98 -0.30 -2.65
CA VAL A 120 -10.35 0.36 -3.90
C VAL A 120 -9.12 0.45 -4.81
N PRO A 121 -9.20 0.01 -6.07
CA PRO A 121 -8.09 0.19 -6.99
C PRO A 121 -7.67 1.66 -7.09
N MET A 122 -6.38 1.93 -6.87
CA MET A 122 -5.86 3.28 -7.02
C MET A 122 -5.94 3.70 -8.50
N PRO A 123 -6.46 4.91 -8.81
CA PRO A 123 -6.49 5.40 -10.17
C PRO A 123 -5.10 5.43 -10.79
N ASN A 124 -4.93 4.80 -11.95
CA ASN A 124 -3.65 4.77 -12.67
C ASN A 124 -3.62 5.88 -13.73
N ILE A 125 -3.68 7.12 -13.27
CA ILE A 125 -3.63 8.33 -14.10
C ILE A 125 -2.61 9.30 -13.49
N PRO A 126 -1.94 10.13 -14.30
CA PRO A 126 -0.92 11.07 -13.82
C PRO A 126 -1.43 12.03 -12.75
N GLU A 127 -2.70 12.42 -12.82
CA GLU A 127 -3.35 13.34 -11.87
C GLU A 127 -3.38 12.78 -10.45
N MET A 128 -3.31 11.47 -10.27
CA MET A 128 -3.26 10.86 -8.94
C MET A 128 -2.00 11.25 -8.16
N ASP A 129 -0.90 11.54 -8.85
CA ASP A 129 0.37 11.89 -8.18
C ASP A 129 0.27 13.21 -7.40
N VAL A 130 -0.51 14.19 -7.90
CA VAL A 130 -0.68 15.48 -7.19
C VAL A 130 -1.52 15.32 -5.92
N MET A 131 -2.41 14.33 -5.89
CA MET A 131 -3.28 14.10 -4.73
C MET A 131 -2.51 13.74 -3.45
N TRP A 132 -1.33 13.14 -3.56
CA TRP A 132 -0.51 12.86 -2.39
C TRP A 132 -0.06 14.13 -1.66
N THR A 133 0.32 15.15 -2.41
CA THR A 133 0.69 16.46 -1.84
C THR A 133 -0.52 17.17 -1.26
N VAL A 134 -1.59 17.28 -2.03
CA VAL A 134 -2.83 17.96 -1.61
C VAL A 134 -3.42 17.35 -0.33
N VAL A 135 -3.55 16.02 -0.28
CA VAL A 135 -4.10 15.34 0.90
C VAL A 135 -3.15 15.46 2.10
N SER A 136 -1.83 15.44 1.89
CA SER A 136 -0.85 15.65 2.96
C SER A 136 -0.98 17.07 3.55
N ASN A 137 -1.17 18.10 2.72
CA ASN A 137 -1.37 19.47 3.16
C ASN A 137 -2.68 19.56 3.96
N LEU A 138 -3.79 19.10 3.40
CA LEU A 138 -5.09 19.06 4.08
C LEU A 138 -5.01 18.43 5.49
N LEU A 139 -4.37 17.26 5.60
CA LEU A 139 -4.22 16.59 6.89
C LEU A 139 -3.33 17.37 7.85
N THR A 140 -2.34 18.09 7.36
CA THR A 140 -1.47 18.96 8.15
C THR A 140 -2.24 20.15 8.68
N ASP A 141 -2.99 20.82 7.82
CA ASP A 141 -3.74 22.03 8.16
C ASP A 141 -4.82 21.75 9.21
N VAL A 142 -5.57 20.67 9.02
CA VAL A 142 -6.59 20.25 9.98
C VAL A 142 -5.97 19.74 11.29
N ASN A 143 -5.02 18.80 11.23
CA ASN A 143 -4.57 18.09 12.43
C ASN A 143 -3.46 18.80 13.22
N LEU A 144 -2.62 19.60 12.56
CA LEU A 144 -1.50 20.29 13.21
C LEU A 144 -1.74 21.79 13.35
N SER A 145 -2.31 22.44 12.33
CA SER A 145 -2.60 23.88 12.37
C SER A 145 -3.95 24.19 13.03
N GLY A 146 -4.84 23.20 13.11
CA GLY A 146 -6.17 23.37 13.74
C GLY A 146 -7.14 24.18 12.89
N GLU A 147 -6.98 24.16 11.58
CA GLU A 147 -7.87 24.83 10.64
C GLU A 147 -9.24 24.15 10.60
N ASP A 148 -10.23 24.93 10.22
CA ASP A 148 -11.59 24.43 9.99
C ASP A 148 -11.60 23.41 8.85
N VAL A 149 -12.24 22.25 9.07
CA VAL A 149 -12.21 21.13 8.11
C VAL A 149 -12.80 21.50 6.77
N ASP A 150 -13.92 22.24 6.74
CA ASP A 150 -14.59 22.61 5.50
C ASP A 150 -13.75 23.63 4.72
N ALA A 151 -13.16 24.61 5.41
CA ALA A 151 -12.29 25.61 4.79
C ALA A 151 -11.01 24.97 4.22
N ALA A 152 -10.36 24.10 4.98
CA ALA A 152 -9.16 23.38 4.54
C ALA A 152 -9.45 22.43 3.35
N PHE A 153 -10.65 21.82 3.33
CA PHE A 153 -11.07 20.99 2.21
C PHE A 153 -11.30 21.80 0.93
N ASP A 154 -11.94 22.96 1.01
CA ASP A 154 -12.16 23.85 -0.13
C ASP A 154 -10.83 24.36 -0.72
N GLU A 155 -9.86 24.69 0.13
CA GLU A 155 -8.51 25.07 -0.29
C GLU A 155 -7.78 23.90 -0.97
N ALA A 156 -7.82 22.70 -0.38
CA ALA A 156 -7.24 21.50 -0.95
C ALA A 156 -7.84 21.15 -2.32
N LEU A 157 -9.15 21.30 -2.48
CA LEU A 157 -9.81 21.09 -3.76
C LEU A 157 -9.32 22.08 -4.82
N SER A 158 -9.23 23.37 -4.47
CA SER A 158 -8.71 24.42 -5.35
C SER A 158 -7.25 24.19 -5.74
N GLU A 159 -6.42 23.75 -4.79
CA GLU A 159 -5.03 23.36 -5.05
C GLU A 159 -4.94 22.18 -6.03
N ALA A 160 -5.75 21.13 -5.83
CA ALA A 160 -5.81 19.97 -6.72
C ALA A 160 -6.18 20.39 -8.16
N GLU A 161 -7.24 21.15 -8.31
CA GLU A 161 -7.68 21.65 -9.63
C GLU A 161 -6.59 22.47 -10.33
N SER A 162 -5.90 23.34 -9.59
CA SER A 162 -4.80 24.17 -10.11
C SER A 162 -3.60 23.31 -10.55
N LEU A 163 -3.20 22.33 -9.74
CA LEU A 163 -2.08 21.46 -10.06
C LEU A 163 -2.39 20.58 -11.29
N ILE A 164 -3.60 20.02 -11.36
CA ILE A 164 -4.04 19.21 -12.50
C ILE A 164 -4.10 20.05 -13.79
N ALA A 165 -4.61 21.28 -13.72
CA ALA A 165 -4.65 22.16 -14.88
C ALA A 165 -3.25 22.49 -15.44
N ASN A 166 -2.24 22.54 -14.58
CA ASN A 166 -0.85 22.78 -14.99
C ASN A 166 -0.13 21.55 -15.56
N MET A 167 -0.75 20.36 -15.50
CA MET A 167 -0.20 19.13 -16.10
C MET A 167 -0.52 18.99 -17.59
N GLN A 168 -1.46 19.78 -18.12
CA GLN A 168 -1.89 19.77 -19.52
C GLN A 168 -1.08 20.77 -20.35
#